data_1a97db310d2192d53008896ce4888f70
#
_entry.id   1a97db310d2192d53008896ce4888f70
#
_cell.length_a   1.000
_cell.length_b   1.000
_cell.length_c   1.000
_cell.angle_alpha   90.00
_cell.angle_beta   90.00
_cell.angle_gamma   90.00
#
_symmetry.space_group_name_H-M   'P 1'
#
loop_
_entity.id
_entity.type
_entity.pdbx_description
1 polymer ?
#
loop_
_entity_poly.entity_id
_entity_poly.type
_entity_poly.pdbx_seq_one_letter_code
_entity_poly.pdbx_strand_id
1 'polypeptide(L)'
;MNYLILGAGPAGLTVATKLKQRGEDSFLVLEKEREAGGLCRSAMVDGYPLDIGGGHFLDVRRPKVNEFLFRFMPKEEWNIYIRNSQIKLNDLFVHHPLEANIWELPENLQKEYLVSISNAGCNLNTPMPDTFVEWIRWKLGDRITDDYMLPYNQKIFSDTLNELGTYWLDKLPNVSYEETLESCKKHKAYGTQPGHAQFYYPKKTGYGELWKGMADYLGNKIIYNVNVKRINFVEKNVNSLDGDCFHADVIINTIPWKEFDEFIGMPEELVDKISKLKHSSIETRYFPHDLDTEAQWIYYPDSTLPYHRILVRSNFCMGSRGCWTETRKERVCMFSEKINPEFRFESEYAYPLNTVGKQEIIKELLNWCEKHQVYGLGRWGEHQHYNSDVVVERGLKLVDEL
;
A
#
# COMPACT_ATOMS: atom_id res chain seq x y z
N MET A 1 18.16 -27.34 -4.42
CA MET A 1 16.92 -26.81 -5.04
C MET A 1 17.27 -25.45 -5.61
N ASN A 2 16.83 -25.14 -6.82
CA ASN A 2 17.10 -23.85 -7.46
C ASN A 2 15.87 -22.96 -7.39
N TYR A 3 16.02 -21.75 -6.82
CA TYR A 3 14.91 -20.80 -6.64
C TYR A 3 15.03 -19.63 -7.62
N LEU A 4 13.92 -19.25 -8.22
CA LEU A 4 13.80 -18.04 -9.03
C LEU A 4 12.78 -17.10 -8.42
N ILE A 5 13.19 -15.87 -8.10
CA ILE A 5 12.38 -14.88 -7.45
C ILE A 5 12.10 -13.76 -8.45
N LEU A 6 10.82 -13.47 -8.69
CA LEU A 6 10.40 -12.46 -9.65
C LEU A 6 10.06 -11.17 -8.90
N GLY A 7 10.87 -10.12 -9.11
CA GLY A 7 10.80 -8.82 -8.49
C GLY A 7 11.74 -8.64 -7.30
N ALA A 8 12.48 -7.53 -7.27
CA ALA A 8 13.34 -7.08 -6.17
C ALA A 8 12.68 -6.01 -5.29
N GLY A 9 11.37 -6.11 -5.09
CA GLY A 9 10.66 -5.34 -4.07
C GLY A 9 10.82 -5.95 -2.67
N PRO A 10 10.17 -5.39 -1.62
CA PRO A 10 10.26 -5.90 -0.25
C PRO A 10 10.04 -7.42 -0.11
N ALA A 11 9.10 -7.99 -0.86
CA ALA A 11 8.80 -9.43 -0.83
C ALA A 11 9.98 -10.28 -1.34
N GLY A 12 10.43 -9.99 -2.57
CA GLY A 12 11.51 -10.76 -3.20
C GLY A 12 12.85 -10.62 -2.48
N LEU A 13 13.18 -9.38 -2.05
CA LEU A 13 14.39 -9.13 -1.26
C LEU A 13 14.37 -9.89 0.07
N THR A 14 13.22 -9.96 0.75
CA THR A 14 13.10 -10.72 2.01
C THR A 14 13.34 -12.19 1.81
N VAL A 15 12.70 -12.79 0.81
CA VAL A 15 12.88 -14.21 0.48
C VAL A 15 14.34 -14.52 0.14
N ALA A 16 14.92 -13.76 -0.80
CA ALA A 16 16.31 -13.93 -1.21
C ALA A 16 17.30 -13.80 -0.04
N THR A 17 17.08 -12.79 0.81
CA THR A 17 17.89 -12.58 2.00
C THR A 17 17.79 -13.75 2.99
N LYS A 18 16.59 -14.23 3.25
CA LYS A 18 16.35 -15.35 4.16
C LYS A 18 16.95 -16.66 3.62
N LEU A 19 16.82 -16.94 2.31
CA LEU A 19 17.48 -18.08 1.66
C LEU A 19 19.00 -18.02 1.84
N LYS A 20 19.61 -16.87 1.54
CA LYS A 20 21.06 -16.67 1.73
C LYS A 20 21.48 -16.86 3.20
N GLN A 21 20.70 -16.39 4.15
CA GLN A 21 20.98 -16.59 5.58
C GLN A 21 20.86 -18.05 6.03
N ARG A 22 20.08 -18.87 5.32
CA ARG A 22 20.01 -20.33 5.54
C ARG A 22 21.14 -21.10 4.86
N GLY A 23 22.02 -20.42 4.14
CA GLY A 23 23.11 -21.03 3.38
C GLY A 23 22.69 -21.57 2.02
N GLU A 24 21.52 -21.20 1.51
CA GLU A 24 21.08 -21.52 0.16
C GLU A 24 21.76 -20.56 -0.84
N ASP A 25 22.58 -21.09 -1.72
CA ASP A 25 23.27 -20.31 -2.76
C ASP A 25 22.64 -20.44 -4.15
N SER A 26 21.75 -21.41 -4.33
CA SER A 26 21.10 -21.69 -5.62
C SER A 26 19.81 -20.89 -5.78
N PHE A 27 19.91 -19.57 -5.81
CA PHE A 27 18.78 -18.69 -6.11
C PHE A 27 19.18 -17.51 -6.97
N LEU A 28 18.20 -16.92 -7.66
CA LEU A 28 18.34 -15.74 -8.49
C LEU A 28 17.10 -14.85 -8.34
N VAL A 29 17.29 -13.52 -8.34
CA VAL A 29 16.23 -12.52 -8.35
C VAL A 29 16.24 -11.79 -9.68
N LEU A 30 15.10 -11.69 -10.36
CA LEU A 30 14.93 -10.93 -11.60
C LEU A 30 14.15 -9.66 -11.31
N GLU A 31 14.68 -8.51 -11.70
CA GLU A 31 14.07 -7.20 -11.51
C GLU A 31 13.99 -6.44 -12.83
N LYS A 32 12.80 -5.87 -13.16
CA LYS A 32 12.61 -5.13 -14.41
C LYS A 32 13.25 -3.74 -14.38
N GLU A 33 13.37 -3.15 -13.21
CA GLU A 33 13.95 -1.84 -13.03
C GLU A 33 15.48 -1.92 -12.91
N ARG A 34 16.14 -0.77 -12.98
CA ARG A 34 17.59 -0.64 -12.78
C ARG A 34 18.02 -0.68 -11.31
N GLU A 35 17.07 -0.65 -10.39
CA GLU A 35 17.29 -0.62 -8.94
C GLU A 35 16.22 -1.40 -8.17
N ALA A 36 16.59 -1.92 -7.01
CA ALA A 36 15.69 -2.63 -6.12
C ALA A 36 14.80 -1.70 -5.29
N GLY A 37 13.78 -2.28 -4.63
CA GLY A 37 12.88 -1.62 -3.69
C GLY A 37 11.42 -1.56 -4.16
N GLY A 38 11.13 -1.82 -5.43
CA GLY A 38 9.77 -1.80 -5.98
C GLY A 38 9.04 -0.48 -5.65
N LEU A 39 7.84 -0.56 -5.07
CA LEU A 39 7.08 0.62 -4.65
C LEU A 39 7.73 1.41 -3.49
N CYS A 40 8.62 0.78 -2.74
CA CYS A 40 9.29 1.41 -1.60
C CYS A 40 10.57 2.17 -1.99
N ARG A 41 10.81 2.40 -3.27
CA ARG A 41 11.95 3.19 -3.75
C ARG A 41 11.83 4.65 -3.35
N SER A 42 12.98 5.29 -3.15
CA SER A 42 13.08 6.74 -2.94
C SER A 42 14.03 7.35 -3.96
N ALA A 43 13.74 8.56 -4.41
CA ALA A 43 14.63 9.38 -5.22
C ALA A 43 15.08 10.62 -4.47
N MET A 44 16.23 11.17 -4.81
CA MET A 44 16.66 12.47 -4.30
C MET A 44 16.01 13.57 -5.14
N VAL A 45 15.15 14.37 -4.50
CA VAL A 45 14.42 15.45 -5.14
C VAL A 45 14.62 16.73 -4.32
N ASP A 46 15.14 17.77 -4.97
CA ASP A 46 15.44 19.05 -4.32
C ASP A 46 16.35 18.88 -3.09
N GLY A 47 17.38 18.02 -3.20
CA GLY A 47 18.39 17.76 -2.18
C GLY A 47 17.98 16.82 -1.05
N TYR A 48 16.75 16.31 -1.04
CA TYR A 48 16.21 15.44 0.00
C TYR A 48 15.47 14.23 -0.58
N PRO A 49 15.30 13.15 0.20
CA PRO A 49 14.59 11.97 -0.27
C PRO A 49 13.09 12.24 -0.45
N LEU A 50 12.53 11.60 -1.46
CA LEU A 50 11.11 11.49 -1.75
C LEU A 50 10.78 10.04 -2.08
N ASP A 51 9.78 9.47 -1.42
CA ASP A 51 9.34 8.10 -1.68
C ASP A 51 8.45 8.08 -2.93
N ILE A 52 9.02 7.56 -4.02
CA ILE A 52 8.44 7.73 -5.37
C ILE A 52 7.20 6.87 -5.62
N GLY A 53 7.02 5.80 -4.87
CA GLY A 53 5.81 4.95 -4.93
C GLY A 53 4.72 5.35 -3.94
N GLY A 54 4.77 6.58 -3.41
CA GLY A 54 3.93 7.08 -2.32
C GLY A 54 4.62 6.97 -0.95
N GLY A 55 4.04 7.60 0.08
CA GLY A 55 4.64 7.59 1.41
C GLY A 55 4.67 6.20 2.03
N HIS A 56 5.86 5.75 2.39
CA HIS A 56 6.10 4.46 3.07
C HIS A 56 6.79 4.68 4.41
N PHE A 57 6.32 3.96 5.41
CA PHE A 57 6.80 4.06 6.79
C PHE A 57 6.90 2.67 7.41
N LEU A 58 7.86 2.46 8.31
CA LEU A 58 8.01 1.17 9.01
C LEU A 58 7.20 1.19 10.31
N ASP A 59 6.28 0.24 10.46
CA ASP A 59 5.43 0.11 11.65
C ASP A 59 6.25 -0.38 12.86
N VAL A 60 6.09 0.27 14.02
CA VAL A 60 6.78 -0.13 15.25
C VAL A 60 6.25 -1.43 15.86
N ARG A 61 5.01 -1.84 15.53
CA ARG A 61 4.28 -2.93 16.18
C ARG A 61 4.76 -4.34 15.80
N ARG A 62 5.72 -4.48 14.88
CA ARG A 62 6.27 -5.77 14.43
C ARG A 62 7.75 -5.91 14.82
N PRO A 63 8.08 -6.11 16.12
CA PRO A 63 9.45 -6.06 16.58
C PRO A 63 10.37 -7.08 15.90
N LYS A 64 9.90 -8.29 15.59
CA LYS A 64 10.69 -9.33 14.90
C LYS A 64 11.03 -8.93 13.46
N VAL A 65 10.09 -8.30 12.76
CA VAL A 65 10.31 -7.77 11.41
C VAL A 65 11.30 -6.61 11.47
N ASN A 66 11.11 -5.69 12.41
CA ASN A 66 11.99 -4.54 12.58
C ASN A 66 13.42 -4.97 12.91
N GLU A 67 13.61 -5.96 13.80
CA GLU A 67 14.91 -6.54 14.10
C GLU A 67 15.59 -7.15 12.86
N PHE A 68 14.83 -7.83 12.02
CA PHE A 68 15.34 -8.36 10.75
C PHE A 68 15.81 -7.23 9.83
N LEU A 69 15.01 -6.18 9.66
CA LEU A 69 15.28 -5.05 8.78
C LEU A 69 16.42 -4.16 9.28
N PHE A 70 16.54 -3.96 10.59
CA PHE A 70 17.63 -3.14 11.18
C PHE A 70 19.03 -3.73 10.98
N ARG A 71 19.16 -4.95 10.49
CA ARG A 71 20.46 -5.51 10.06
C ARG A 71 20.97 -4.87 8.76
N PHE A 72 20.09 -4.29 7.95
CA PHE A 72 20.40 -3.67 6.67
C PHE A 72 20.38 -2.15 6.72
N MET A 73 19.72 -1.59 7.71
CA MET A 73 19.74 -0.17 8.05
C MET A 73 19.63 -0.06 9.59
N PRO A 74 20.73 0.21 10.30
CA PRO A 74 20.76 0.21 11.77
C PRO A 74 19.68 1.09 12.39
N LYS A 75 19.13 0.67 13.54
CA LYS A 75 18.04 1.37 14.22
C LYS A 75 18.38 2.83 14.54
N GLU A 76 19.65 3.12 14.77
CA GLU A 76 20.19 4.45 15.05
C GLU A 76 20.01 5.42 13.88
N GLU A 77 19.81 4.92 12.67
CA GLU A 77 19.57 5.73 11.48
C GLU A 77 18.10 6.12 11.31
N TRP A 78 17.22 5.69 12.20
CA TRP A 78 15.81 5.97 12.17
C TRP A 78 15.38 6.95 13.24
N ASN A 79 14.40 7.79 12.92
CA ASN A 79 13.59 8.51 13.89
C ASN A 79 12.28 7.77 14.12
N ILE A 80 11.72 7.95 15.31
CA ILE A 80 10.36 7.51 15.65
C ILE A 80 9.46 8.74 15.65
N TYR A 81 8.35 8.65 14.96
CA TYR A 81 7.35 9.70 14.90
C TYR A 81 6.03 9.20 15.47
N ILE A 82 5.35 10.06 16.20
CA ILE A 82 3.93 9.89 16.51
C ILE A 82 3.15 10.40 15.30
N ARG A 83 2.24 9.60 14.81
CA ARG A 83 1.42 9.97 13.66
C ARG A 83 0.57 11.20 13.95
N ASN A 84 0.76 12.23 13.16
CA ASN A 84 -0.12 13.37 13.05
C ASN A 84 -0.64 13.44 11.61
N SER A 85 -1.87 12.99 11.39
CA SER A 85 -2.51 13.04 10.07
C SER A 85 -3.88 13.68 10.19
N GLN A 86 -4.22 14.50 9.22
CA GLN A 86 -5.43 15.32 9.22
C GLN A 86 -6.29 15.04 7.98
N ILE A 87 -7.54 15.38 8.07
CA ILE A 87 -8.52 15.36 6.98
C ILE A 87 -8.96 16.82 6.76
N LYS A 88 -8.87 17.30 5.53
CA LYS A 88 -9.39 18.62 5.13
C LYS A 88 -10.86 18.48 4.76
N LEU A 89 -11.76 18.82 5.69
CA LEU A 89 -13.20 18.86 5.47
C LEU A 89 -13.63 20.31 5.23
N ASN A 90 -13.91 20.67 3.98
CA ASN A 90 -14.15 22.06 3.60
C ASN A 90 -13.01 22.96 4.11
N ASP A 91 -13.31 23.90 5.01
CA ASP A 91 -12.33 24.82 5.60
C ASP A 91 -11.73 24.32 6.92
N LEU A 92 -12.13 23.15 7.40
CA LEU A 92 -11.69 22.59 8.68
C LEU A 92 -10.61 21.53 8.48
N PHE A 93 -9.71 21.46 9.44
CA PHE A 93 -8.78 20.32 9.59
C PHE A 93 -9.19 19.52 10.82
N VAL A 94 -9.40 18.22 10.63
CA VAL A 94 -9.80 17.30 11.69
C VAL A 94 -8.78 16.16 11.73
N HIS A 95 -8.36 15.70 12.91
CA HIS A 95 -7.45 14.58 12.99
C HIS A 95 -8.08 13.29 12.46
N HIS A 96 -7.25 12.49 11.82
CA HIS A 96 -7.64 11.15 11.34
C HIS A 96 -7.51 10.12 12.47
N PRO A 97 -8.45 9.18 12.64
CA PRO A 97 -9.64 8.98 11.80
C PRO A 97 -10.79 9.92 12.18
N LEU A 98 -11.60 10.29 11.18
CA LEU A 98 -12.69 11.26 11.36
C LEU A 98 -13.69 10.80 12.43
N GLU A 99 -14.07 9.53 12.39
CA GLU A 99 -15.05 8.93 13.29
C GLU A 99 -14.65 9.01 14.78
N ALA A 100 -13.37 9.04 15.07
CA ALA A 100 -12.85 9.18 16.44
C ALA A 100 -12.65 10.63 16.87
N ASN A 101 -12.71 11.58 15.93
CA ASN A 101 -12.35 12.99 16.15
C ASN A 101 -13.46 13.98 15.76
N ILE A 102 -14.72 13.55 15.72
CA ILE A 102 -15.89 14.44 15.48
C ILE A 102 -15.97 15.56 16.52
N TRP A 103 -15.45 15.35 17.71
CA TRP A 103 -15.37 16.34 18.79
C TRP A 103 -14.57 17.61 18.41
N GLU A 104 -13.74 17.58 17.40
CA GLU A 104 -12.98 18.71 16.87
C GLU A 104 -13.82 19.63 15.96
N LEU A 105 -14.97 19.15 15.50
CA LEU A 105 -15.87 19.92 14.66
C LEU A 105 -16.65 20.97 15.50
N PRO A 106 -17.15 22.04 14.88
CA PRO A 106 -18.10 22.96 15.52
C PRO A 106 -19.34 22.21 16.05
N GLU A 107 -19.91 22.67 17.18
CA GLU A 107 -21.02 21.98 17.86
C GLU A 107 -22.23 21.68 16.97
N ASN A 108 -22.57 22.57 16.05
CA ASN A 108 -23.67 22.35 15.13
C ASN A 108 -23.37 21.15 14.19
N LEU A 109 -22.14 21.03 13.71
CA LEU A 109 -21.71 19.88 12.89
C LEU A 109 -21.62 18.62 13.74
N GLN A 110 -21.07 18.66 14.96
CA GLN A 110 -21.07 17.51 15.87
C GLN A 110 -22.48 16.92 16.01
N LYS A 111 -23.51 17.75 16.20
CA LYS A 111 -24.90 17.32 16.31
C LYS A 111 -25.37 16.60 15.04
N GLU A 112 -25.07 17.14 13.86
CA GLU A 112 -25.44 16.53 12.59
C GLU A 112 -24.77 15.16 12.40
N TYR A 113 -23.47 15.05 12.70
CA TYR A 113 -22.74 13.78 12.63
C TYR A 113 -23.26 12.76 13.64
N LEU A 114 -23.55 13.17 14.89
CA LEU A 114 -24.13 12.31 15.91
C LEU A 114 -25.51 11.75 15.51
N VAL A 115 -26.38 12.60 14.93
CA VAL A 115 -27.67 12.14 14.40
C VAL A 115 -27.48 11.14 13.27
N SER A 116 -26.53 11.38 12.38
CA SER A 116 -26.22 10.47 11.28
C SER A 116 -25.71 9.12 11.80
N ILE A 117 -24.79 9.13 12.78
CA ILE A 117 -24.25 7.91 13.39
C ILE A 117 -25.35 7.14 14.13
N SER A 118 -26.24 7.82 14.88
CA SER A 118 -27.34 7.14 15.57
C SER A 118 -28.29 6.40 14.62
N ASN A 119 -28.42 6.89 13.38
CA ASN A 119 -29.22 6.28 12.33
C ASN A 119 -28.42 5.26 11.46
N ALA A 120 -27.14 5.06 11.72
CA ALA A 120 -26.34 4.07 11.01
C ALA A 120 -26.86 2.65 11.29
N GLY A 121 -26.90 1.80 10.28
CA GLY A 121 -27.47 0.47 10.38
C GLY A 121 -26.85 -0.40 11.47
N CYS A 122 -25.54 -0.26 11.74
CA CYS A 122 -24.84 -0.97 12.81
C CYS A 122 -25.35 -0.57 14.21
N ASN A 123 -25.76 0.68 14.40
CA ASN A 123 -26.35 1.16 15.66
C ASN A 123 -27.85 0.80 15.78
N LEU A 124 -28.51 0.55 14.64
CA LEU A 124 -29.90 0.09 14.58
C LEU A 124 -30.05 -1.44 14.51
N ASN A 125 -28.93 -2.18 14.60
CA ASN A 125 -28.88 -3.64 14.50
C ASN A 125 -29.51 -4.20 13.20
N THR A 126 -29.41 -3.47 12.09
CA THR A 126 -29.81 -3.99 10.77
C THR A 126 -28.73 -4.92 10.20
N PRO A 127 -29.09 -5.86 9.30
CA PRO A 127 -28.13 -6.77 8.68
C PRO A 127 -27.00 -6.00 7.98
N MET A 128 -25.78 -6.55 8.05
CA MET A 128 -24.60 -5.98 7.39
C MET A 128 -24.71 -6.16 5.87
N PRO A 129 -24.54 -5.09 5.08
CA PRO A 129 -24.54 -5.15 3.61
C PRO A 129 -23.27 -5.80 3.04
N ASP A 130 -23.38 -6.30 1.80
CA ASP A 130 -22.30 -6.98 1.09
C ASP A 130 -21.48 -6.06 0.18
N THR A 131 -22.02 -4.89 -0.18
CA THR A 131 -21.32 -3.93 -1.05
C THR A 131 -20.61 -2.85 -0.24
N PHE A 132 -19.48 -2.35 -0.74
CA PHE A 132 -18.65 -1.38 -0.04
C PHE A 132 -19.39 -0.08 0.30
N VAL A 133 -20.16 0.48 -0.64
CA VAL A 133 -20.86 1.76 -0.45
C VAL A 133 -21.97 1.64 0.60
N GLU A 134 -22.77 0.58 0.53
CA GLU A 134 -23.83 0.31 1.51
C GLU A 134 -23.25 0.00 2.88
N TRP A 135 -22.14 -0.76 2.92
CA TRP A 135 -21.44 -1.09 4.16
C TRP A 135 -20.89 0.15 4.87
N ILE A 136 -20.30 1.11 4.11
CA ILE A 136 -19.79 2.35 4.71
C ILE A 136 -20.95 3.14 5.35
N ARG A 137 -22.11 3.27 4.68
CA ARG A 137 -23.28 3.95 5.21
C ARG A 137 -23.82 3.22 6.45
N TRP A 138 -23.92 1.91 6.36
CA TRP A 138 -24.35 1.06 7.47
C TRP A 138 -23.43 1.21 8.70
N LYS A 139 -22.13 1.38 8.48
CA LYS A 139 -21.11 1.42 9.54
C LYS A 139 -20.93 2.82 10.13
N LEU A 140 -20.87 3.84 9.31
CA LEU A 140 -20.41 5.19 9.67
C LEU A 140 -21.54 6.24 9.66
N GLY A 141 -22.70 5.90 9.10
CA GLY A 141 -23.78 6.84 8.83
C GLY A 141 -23.51 7.72 7.59
N ASP A 142 -24.55 8.40 7.15
CA ASP A 142 -24.53 9.14 5.87
C ASP A 142 -23.52 10.29 5.86
N ARG A 143 -23.41 11.08 6.97
CA ARG A 143 -22.54 12.24 7.00
C ARG A 143 -21.07 11.93 6.82
N ILE A 144 -20.52 10.96 7.58
CA ILE A 144 -19.12 10.51 7.42
C ILE A 144 -18.93 9.93 6.02
N THR A 145 -19.93 9.19 5.54
CA THR A 145 -19.91 8.56 4.23
C THR A 145 -19.80 9.60 3.12
N ASP A 146 -20.70 10.58 3.08
CA ASP A 146 -20.81 11.54 1.98
C ASP A 146 -19.73 12.62 2.04
N ASP A 147 -19.38 13.11 3.25
CA ASP A 147 -18.41 14.18 3.42
C ASP A 147 -16.96 13.69 3.26
N TYR A 148 -16.69 12.40 3.55
CA TYR A 148 -15.32 11.91 3.56
C TYR A 148 -15.11 10.58 2.83
N MET A 149 -15.78 9.50 3.25
CA MET A 149 -15.38 8.15 2.84
C MET A 149 -15.59 7.87 1.36
N LEU A 150 -16.73 8.23 0.79
CA LEU A 150 -16.98 8.00 -0.63
C LEU A 150 -16.09 8.87 -1.51
N PRO A 151 -16.06 10.21 -1.38
CA PRO A 151 -15.24 11.04 -2.26
C PRO A 151 -13.74 10.74 -2.11
N TYR A 152 -13.27 10.38 -0.91
CA TYR A 152 -11.88 10.00 -0.68
C TYR A 152 -11.53 8.66 -1.35
N ASN A 153 -12.36 7.63 -1.17
CA ASN A 153 -12.09 6.30 -1.75
C ASN A 153 -12.24 6.29 -3.28
N GLN A 154 -13.11 7.13 -3.85
CA GLN A 154 -13.18 7.33 -5.30
C GLN A 154 -11.88 7.87 -5.88
N LYS A 155 -11.18 8.71 -5.14
CA LYS A 155 -9.87 9.24 -5.58
C LYS A 155 -8.74 8.21 -5.56
N ILE A 156 -8.83 7.19 -4.70
CA ILE A 156 -7.77 6.18 -4.54
C ILE A 156 -8.02 4.97 -5.44
N PHE A 157 -9.24 4.43 -5.37
CA PHE A 157 -9.50 3.10 -5.92
C PHE A 157 -10.17 3.16 -7.29
N SER A 158 -11.38 3.70 -7.36
CA SER A 158 -12.18 3.68 -8.58
C SER A 158 -13.35 4.65 -8.44
N ASP A 159 -13.82 5.21 -9.57
CA ASP A 159 -15.07 5.97 -9.59
C ASP A 159 -16.28 5.08 -9.29
N THR A 160 -16.14 3.76 -9.50
CA THR A 160 -17.20 2.77 -9.29
C THR A 160 -16.91 1.95 -8.03
N LEU A 161 -17.19 2.53 -6.85
CA LEU A 161 -16.91 1.88 -5.56
C LEU A 161 -17.81 0.66 -5.28
N ASN A 162 -18.96 0.51 -5.98
CA ASN A 162 -19.86 -0.64 -5.83
C ASN A 162 -19.24 -1.96 -6.32
N GLU A 163 -18.13 -1.92 -7.06
CA GLU A 163 -17.37 -3.12 -7.43
C GLU A 163 -16.52 -3.69 -6.29
N LEU A 164 -16.32 -2.90 -5.22
CA LEU A 164 -15.53 -3.34 -4.08
C LEU A 164 -16.38 -4.17 -3.12
N GLY A 165 -15.80 -5.27 -2.63
CA GLY A 165 -16.38 -6.10 -1.57
C GLY A 165 -16.10 -5.55 -0.17
N THR A 166 -16.64 -6.21 0.84
CA THR A 166 -16.54 -5.79 2.25
C THR A 166 -15.52 -6.59 3.08
N TYR A 167 -15.05 -7.71 2.58
CA TYR A 167 -14.19 -8.68 3.29
C TYR A 167 -12.85 -8.14 3.81
N TRP A 168 -12.43 -6.95 3.40
CA TRP A 168 -11.19 -6.30 3.82
C TRP A 168 -11.42 -5.18 4.85
N LEU A 169 -12.67 -4.92 5.21
CA LEU A 169 -13.10 -3.79 6.03
C LEU A 169 -13.09 -4.06 7.54
N ASP A 170 -12.80 -5.29 7.95
CA ASP A 170 -12.68 -5.68 9.37
C ASP A 170 -11.61 -4.85 10.12
N LYS A 171 -10.75 -4.16 9.39
CA LYS A 171 -9.72 -3.27 9.94
C LYS A 171 -10.26 -1.89 10.33
N LEU A 172 -11.44 -1.50 9.83
CA LEU A 172 -12.05 -0.22 10.18
C LEU A 172 -12.67 -0.31 11.59
N PRO A 173 -12.48 0.73 12.41
CA PRO A 173 -12.99 0.74 13.76
C PRO A 173 -14.53 0.68 13.78
N ASN A 174 -15.08 0.14 14.86
CA ASN A 174 -16.49 0.27 15.13
C ASN A 174 -16.81 1.71 15.52
N VAL A 175 -17.89 2.25 14.98
CA VAL A 175 -18.39 3.57 15.35
C VAL A 175 -19.63 3.36 16.21
N SER A 176 -19.51 3.71 17.49
CA SER A 176 -20.59 3.67 18.45
C SER A 176 -21.11 5.09 18.67
N TYR A 177 -22.44 5.25 18.65
CA TYR A 177 -23.05 6.54 18.96
C TYR A 177 -22.69 7.01 20.37
N GLU A 178 -22.75 6.12 21.36
CA GLU A 178 -22.46 6.43 22.76
C GLU A 178 -21.02 6.88 22.96
N GLU A 179 -20.06 6.16 22.34
CA GLU A 179 -18.63 6.52 22.43
C GLU A 179 -18.33 7.83 21.72
N THR A 180 -18.97 8.10 20.56
CA THR A 180 -18.82 9.36 19.83
C THR A 180 -19.41 10.51 20.62
N LEU A 181 -20.59 10.34 21.21
CA LEU A 181 -21.23 11.34 22.07
C LEU A 181 -20.36 11.68 23.30
N GLU A 182 -19.80 10.63 23.93
CA GLU A 182 -18.92 10.82 25.08
C GLU A 182 -17.60 11.48 24.69
N SER A 183 -17.05 11.16 23.51
CA SER A 183 -15.89 11.82 22.90
C SER A 183 -16.15 13.32 22.73
N CYS A 184 -17.30 13.70 22.17
CA CYS A 184 -17.69 15.10 22.01
C CYS A 184 -17.82 15.81 23.36
N LYS A 185 -18.40 15.19 24.39
CA LYS A 185 -18.50 15.78 25.75
C LYS A 185 -17.14 15.95 26.42
N LYS A 186 -16.23 15.00 26.23
CA LYS A 186 -14.89 15.01 26.86
C LYS A 186 -13.83 15.74 26.06
N HIS A 187 -14.14 16.18 24.86
CA HIS A 187 -13.18 16.76 23.90
C HIS A 187 -11.93 15.85 23.72
N LYS A 188 -12.16 14.55 23.49
CA LYS A 188 -11.11 13.55 23.40
C LYS A 188 -11.47 12.46 22.42
N ALA A 189 -10.50 12.09 21.57
CA ALA A 189 -10.62 10.95 20.65
C ALA A 189 -10.92 9.65 21.41
N TYR A 190 -11.66 8.75 20.78
CA TYR A 190 -11.94 7.41 21.29
C TYR A 190 -11.51 6.32 20.29
N GLY A 191 -11.63 5.07 20.73
CA GLY A 191 -11.37 3.91 19.89
C GLY A 191 -9.90 3.52 19.78
N THR A 192 -9.65 2.49 18.97
CA THR A 192 -8.31 1.98 18.72
C THR A 192 -7.56 2.92 17.79
N GLN A 193 -6.32 3.25 18.15
CA GLN A 193 -5.47 4.06 17.28
C GLN A 193 -5.25 3.36 15.93
N PRO A 194 -5.25 4.09 14.81
CA PRO A 194 -5.05 3.52 13.50
C PRO A 194 -3.67 2.87 13.37
N GLY A 195 -3.52 1.98 12.39
CA GLY A 195 -2.22 1.45 12.01
C GLY A 195 -1.21 2.57 11.78
N HIS A 196 0.07 2.32 12.13
CA HIS A 196 1.12 3.35 12.12
C HIS A 196 0.85 4.55 13.05
N ALA A 197 0.20 4.34 14.21
CA ALA A 197 0.10 5.38 15.24
C ALA A 197 1.49 5.87 15.69
N GLN A 198 2.47 4.97 15.64
CA GLN A 198 3.90 5.29 15.68
C GLN A 198 4.58 4.60 14.52
N PHE A 199 5.57 5.27 13.94
CA PHE A 199 6.32 4.73 12.81
C PHE A 199 7.77 5.18 12.83
N TYR A 200 8.63 4.37 12.20
CA TYR A 200 10.01 4.73 11.90
C TYR A 200 10.09 5.35 10.50
N TYR A 201 10.91 6.40 10.38
CA TYR A 201 11.35 6.94 9.10
C TYR A 201 12.85 7.25 9.15
N PRO A 202 13.63 7.03 8.06
CA PRO A 202 15.07 7.29 8.06
C PRO A 202 15.42 8.74 8.34
N LYS A 203 16.50 8.99 9.08
CA LYS A 203 16.93 10.35 9.47
C LYS A 203 17.42 11.21 8.31
N LYS A 204 18.10 10.61 7.33
CA LYS A 204 18.83 11.33 6.27
C LYS A 204 18.49 10.85 4.87
N THR A 205 18.05 9.63 4.75
CA THR A 205 17.75 8.96 3.49
C THR A 205 16.27 8.68 3.39
N GLY A 206 15.75 8.31 2.23
CA GLY A 206 14.37 7.87 2.08
C GLY A 206 14.19 6.40 2.50
N TYR A 207 12.96 5.98 2.55
CA TYR A 207 12.59 4.59 2.90
C TYR A 207 13.21 3.54 1.95
N GLY A 208 13.50 3.96 0.71
CA GLY A 208 14.14 3.12 -0.31
C GLY A 208 15.55 2.63 0.05
N GLU A 209 16.27 3.37 0.91
CA GLU A 209 17.65 3.02 1.26
C GLU A 209 17.76 1.69 2.02
N LEU A 210 16.78 1.37 2.86
CA LEU A 210 16.67 0.07 3.50
C LEU A 210 16.71 -1.08 2.48
N TRP A 211 15.96 -0.95 1.41
CA TRP A 211 15.85 -1.99 0.37
C TRP A 211 17.08 -2.07 -0.51
N LYS A 212 17.76 -0.94 -0.72
CA LYS A 212 19.09 -0.93 -1.35
C LYS A 212 20.11 -1.66 -0.50
N GLY A 213 20.13 -1.43 0.82
CA GLY A 213 21.00 -2.17 1.74
C GLY A 213 20.77 -3.69 1.69
N MET A 214 19.52 -4.14 1.57
CA MET A 214 19.22 -5.56 1.36
C MET A 214 19.70 -6.06 -0.01
N ALA A 215 19.54 -5.27 -1.05
CA ALA A 215 20.02 -5.62 -2.39
C ALA A 215 21.55 -5.69 -2.44
N ASP A 216 22.25 -4.78 -1.80
CA ASP A 216 23.73 -4.78 -1.69
C ASP A 216 24.23 -6.05 -0.96
N TYR A 217 23.53 -6.46 0.11
CA TYR A 217 23.83 -7.73 0.78
C TYR A 217 23.67 -8.94 -0.16
N LEU A 218 22.71 -8.92 -1.07
CA LEU A 218 22.50 -10.01 -2.04
C LEU A 218 23.51 -9.96 -3.18
N GLY A 219 23.96 -8.78 -3.58
CA GLY A 219 24.99 -8.57 -4.61
C GLY A 219 24.58 -9.14 -5.98
N ASN A 220 25.42 -9.99 -6.56
CA ASN A 220 25.25 -10.55 -7.89
C ASN A 220 24.08 -11.58 -8.02
N LYS A 221 23.34 -11.81 -6.95
CA LYS A 221 22.12 -12.64 -6.98
C LYS A 221 20.92 -11.91 -7.57
N ILE A 222 21.02 -10.61 -7.83
CA ILE A 222 19.97 -9.83 -8.48
C ILE A 222 20.41 -9.48 -9.89
N ILE A 223 19.57 -9.79 -10.88
CA ILE A 223 19.73 -9.34 -12.27
C ILE A 223 18.69 -8.25 -12.52
N TYR A 224 19.15 -7.06 -12.81
CA TYR A 224 18.33 -5.90 -13.13
C TYR A 224 18.05 -5.82 -14.63
N ASN A 225 17.06 -4.99 -15.00
CA ASN A 225 16.61 -4.76 -16.38
C ASN A 225 16.08 -6.04 -17.06
N VAL A 226 15.55 -7.00 -16.29
CA VAL A 226 14.92 -8.22 -16.78
C VAL A 226 13.41 -8.11 -16.61
N ASN A 227 12.71 -7.76 -17.69
CA ASN A 227 11.27 -7.68 -17.70
C ASN A 227 10.65 -9.03 -18.07
N VAL A 228 10.24 -9.80 -17.06
CA VAL A 228 9.61 -11.12 -17.26
C VAL A 228 8.21 -10.94 -17.82
N LYS A 229 7.92 -11.64 -18.93
CA LYS A 229 6.65 -11.55 -19.66
C LYS A 229 5.93 -12.91 -19.85
N ARG A 230 6.65 -13.99 -19.71
CA ARG A 230 6.08 -15.34 -19.92
C ARG A 230 6.47 -16.26 -18.78
N ILE A 231 5.54 -17.10 -18.34
CA ILE A 231 5.77 -18.16 -17.36
C ILE A 231 5.31 -19.51 -17.94
N ASN A 232 6.17 -20.52 -17.82
CA ASN A 232 5.89 -21.86 -18.28
C ASN A 232 5.88 -22.83 -17.07
N PHE A 233 4.70 -23.30 -16.71
CA PHE A 233 4.49 -24.18 -15.56
C PHE A 233 4.89 -25.64 -15.85
N VAL A 234 4.98 -26.04 -17.13
CA VAL A 234 5.36 -27.39 -17.55
C VAL A 234 6.87 -27.53 -17.48
N GLU A 235 7.60 -26.60 -18.07
CA GLU A 235 9.07 -26.63 -18.14
C GLU A 235 9.73 -25.88 -16.94
N LYS A 236 8.94 -25.28 -16.06
CA LYS A 236 9.42 -24.52 -14.91
C LYS A 236 10.45 -23.46 -15.28
N ASN A 237 10.09 -22.58 -16.20
CA ASN A 237 10.91 -21.45 -16.61
C ASN A 237 10.09 -20.18 -16.80
N VAL A 238 10.81 -19.07 -16.86
CA VAL A 238 10.23 -17.77 -17.27
C VAL A 238 11.05 -17.19 -18.40
N ASN A 239 10.39 -16.40 -19.25
CA ASN A 239 11.08 -15.67 -20.31
C ASN A 239 10.93 -14.18 -20.12
N SER A 240 12.03 -13.45 -20.33
CA SER A 240 12.04 -12.00 -20.40
C SER A 240 11.47 -11.49 -21.73
N LEU A 241 11.15 -10.20 -21.77
CA LEU A 241 10.75 -9.50 -23.00
C LEU A 241 11.85 -9.61 -24.08
N ASP A 242 13.12 -9.62 -23.67
CA ASP A 242 14.29 -9.67 -24.55
C ASP A 242 14.64 -11.10 -24.99
N GLY A 243 13.88 -12.11 -24.53
CA GLY A 243 14.00 -13.49 -24.94
C GLY A 243 14.90 -14.37 -24.05
N ASP A 244 15.45 -13.83 -22.97
CA ASP A 244 16.21 -14.64 -22.00
C ASP A 244 15.29 -15.66 -21.32
N CYS A 245 15.82 -16.88 -21.08
CA CYS A 245 15.09 -17.95 -20.43
C CYS A 245 15.78 -18.36 -19.13
N PHE A 246 15.01 -18.39 -18.03
CA PHE A 246 15.50 -18.72 -16.69
C PHE A 246 14.72 -19.93 -16.15
N HIS A 247 15.42 -21.01 -15.81
CA HIS A 247 14.85 -22.23 -15.25
C HIS A 247 15.02 -22.29 -13.73
N ALA A 248 14.03 -22.85 -13.04
CA ALA A 248 14.10 -23.08 -11.60
C ALA A 248 13.21 -24.24 -11.15
N ASP A 249 13.59 -24.89 -10.03
CA ASP A 249 12.74 -25.89 -9.38
C ASP A 249 11.53 -25.25 -8.70
N VAL A 250 11.75 -24.06 -8.13
CA VAL A 250 10.74 -23.27 -7.41
C VAL A 250 10.78 -21.84 -7.92
N ILE A 251 9.61 -21.29 -8.25
CA ILE A 251 9.43 -19.89 -8.65
C ILE A 251 8.64 -19.14 -7.57
N ILE A 252 9.15 -17.99 -7.12
CA ILE A 252 8.45 -17.13 -6.17
C ILE A 252 8.06 -15.86 -6.90
N ASN A 253 6.76 -15.74 -7.19
CA ASN A 253 6.22 -14.61 -7.91
C ASN A 253 5.85 -13.48 -6.93
N THR A 254 6.54 -12.35 -7.02
CA THR A 254 6.20 -11.13 -6.27
C THR A 254 5.75 -9.97 -7.16
N ILE A 255 5.69 -10.20 -8.48
CA ILE A 255 5.22 -9.21 -9.47
C ILE A 255 3.72 -9.40 -9.75
N PRO A 256 3.06 -8.38 -10.32
CA PRO A 256 1.65 -8.48 -10.69
C PRO A 256 1.41 -9.60 -11.70
N TRP A 257 0.40 -10.45 -11.47
CA TRP A 257 0.02 -11.50 -12.43
C TRP A 257 -0.33 -10.94 -13.81
N LYS A 258 -0.79 -9.72 -13.89
CA LYS A 258 -1.11 -9.03 -15.16
C LYS A 258 0.12 -8.51 -15.92
N GLU A 259 1.32 -8.63 -15.37
CA GLU A 259 2.57 -8.33 -16.10
C GLU A 259 2.96 -9.45 -17.07
N PHE A 260 2.44 -10.66 -16.87
CA PHE A 260 2.67 -11.76 -17.79
C PHE A 260 1.76 -11.65 -19.01
N ASP A 261 2.35 -11.74 -20.20
CA ASP A 261 1.63 -11.78 -21.47
C ASP A 261 1.19 -13.22 -21.81
N GLU A 262 1.86 -14.25 -21.24
CA GLU A 262 1.58 -15.66 -21.52
C GLU A 262 1.80 -16.56 -20.31
N PHE A 263 0.88 -17.53 -20.13
CA PHE A 263 0.86 -18.55 -19.08
C PHE A 263 0.84 -19.95 -19.71
N ILE A 264 2.01 -20.54 -19.98
CA ILE A 264 2.10 -21.85 -20.62
C ILE A 264 1.81 -22.96 -19.61
N GLY A 265 0.83 -23.80 -19.92
CA GLY A 265 0.40 -24.92 -19.06
C GLY A 265 -0.62 -24.54 -17.98
N MET A 266 -1.05 -23.29 -17.90
CA MET A 266 -2.16 -22.86 -17.03
C MET A 266 -3.50 -23.07 -17.74
N PRO A 267 -4.57 -23.53 -17.02
CA PRO A 267 -5.91 -23.61 -17.59
C PRO A 267 -6.41 -22.24 -18.07
N GLU A 268 -7.02 -22.19 -19.24
CA GLU A 268 -7.54 -20.97 -19.86
C GLU A 268 -8.54 -20.24 -18.95
N GLU A 269 -9.42 -20.98 -18.25
CA GLU A 269 -10.35 -20.42 -17.28
C GLU A 269 -9.64 -19.64 -16.17
N LEU A 270 -8.48 -20.10 -15.72
CA LEU A 270 -7.69 -19.43 -14.68
C LEU A 270 -6.99 -18.17 -15.23
N VAL A 271 -6.53 -18.21 -16.47
CA VAL A 271 -5.98 -17.04 -17.18
C VAL A 271 -7.06 -15.95 -17.32
N ASP A 272 -8.28 -16.33 -17.69
CA ASP A 272 -9.43 -15.41 -17.75
C ASP A 272 -9.75 -14.79 -16.39
N LYS A 273 -9.63 -15.56 -15.29
CA LYS A 273 -9.81 -15.05 -13.94
C LYS A 273 -8.73 -14.03 -13.57
N ILE A 274 -7.47 -14.25 -13.95
CA ILE A 274 -6.37 -13.29 -13.74
C ILE A 274 -6.69 -11.96 -14.44
N SER A 275 -7.25 -11.99 -15.65
CA SER A 275 -7.61 -10.77 -16.42
C SER A 275 -8.60 -9.86 -15.67
N LYS A 276 -9.44 -10.45 -14.79
CA LYS A 276 -10.45 -9.75 -13.98
C LYS A 276 -9.89 -9.07 -12.74
N LEU A 277 -8.65 -9.37 -12.35
CA LEU A 277 -7.99 -8.71 -11.23
C LEU A 277 -7.79 -7.22 -11.57
N LYS A 278 -8.21 -6.34 -10.67
CA LYS A 278 -8.12 -4.88 -10.87
C LYS A 278 -7.09 -4.25 -9.94
N HIS A 279 -6.52 -3.15 -10.39
CA HIS A 279 -5.60 -2.32 -9.61
C HIS A 279 -5.84 -0.84 -9.91
N SER A 280 -5.31 0.03 -9.05
CA SER A 280 -5.19 1.45 -9.35
C SER A 280 -3.73 1.85 -9.46
N SER A 281 -3.46 2.80 -10.34
CA SER A 281 -2.16 3.43 -10.55
C SER A 281 -2.11 4.77 -9.84
N ILE A 282 -0.94 5.20 -9.37
CA ILE A 282 -0.76 6.52 -8.79
C ILE A 282 0.35 7.30 -9.47
N GLU A 283 0.21 8.61 -9.44
CA GLU A 283 1.29 9.56 -9.71
C GLU A 283 1.62 10.29 -8.41
N THR A 284 2.90 10.33 -8.07
CA THR A 284 3.46 11.15 -7.00
C THR A 284 4.06 12.40 -7.61
N ARG A 285 3.65 13.60 -7.13
CA ARG A 285 4.19 14.90 -7.57
C ARG A 285 4.77 15.65 -6.41
N TYR A 286 6.01 16.12 -6.57
CA TYR A 286 6.65 17.00 -5.61
C TYR A 286 6.36 18.47 -5.91
N PHE A 287 6.14 19.24 -4.84
CA PHE A 287 5.97 20.69 -4.86
C PHE A 287 6.96 21.32 -3.87
N PRO A 288 7.81 22.28 -4.31
CA PRO A 288 8.83 22.91 -3.47
C PRO A 288 8.25 24.00 -2.56
N HIS A 289 7.01 23.84 -2.12
CA HIS A 289 6.30 24.77 -1.22
C HIS A 289 6.05 24.11 0.12
N ASP A 290 6.41 24.82 1.18
CA ASP A 290 6.11 24.40 2.54
C ASP A 290 4.66 24.68 2.87
N LEU A 291 4.06 23.79 3.67
CA LEU A 291 2.74 23.98 4.23
C LEU A 291 2.89 24.32 5.72
N ASP A 292 2.16 25.33 6.16
CA ASP A 292 2.10 25.72 7.58
C ASP A 292 1.21 24.72 8.35
N THR A 293 1.80 23.59 8.71
CA THR A 293 1.12 22.51 9.43
C THR A 293 2.14 21.60 10.10
N GLU A 294 1.75 20.97 11.21
CA GLU A 294 2.52 19.91 11.87
C GLU A 294 2.14 18.50 11.38
N ALA A 295 1.11 18.38 10.54
CA ALA A 295 0.69 17.09 10.01
C ALA A 295 1.74 16.49 9.07
N GLN A 296 2.07 15.20 9.23
CA GLN A 296 2.92 14.50 8.29
C GLN A 296 2.19 14.25 6.98
N TRP A 297 0.87 14.04 7.00
CA TRP A 297 0.04 13.99 5.79
C TRP A 297 -1.39 14.43 6.05
N ILE A 298 -1.99 14.92 4.98
CA ILE A 298 -3.36 15.45 4.98
C ILE A 298 -4.16 14.75 3.89
N TYR A 299 -5.34 14.26 4.25
CA TYR A 299 -6.29 13.64 3.34
C TYR A 299 -7.27 14.67 2.78
N TYR A 300 -7.53 14.59 1.48
CA TYR A 300 -8.39 15.54 0.74
C TYR A 300 -9.56 14.81 0.08
N PRO A 301 -10.75 14.78 0.71
CA PRO A 301 -11.96 14.24 0.09
C PRO A 301 -12.52 15.11 -1.03
N ASP A 302 -12.28 16.43 -1.03
CA ASP A 302 -12.80 17.36 -2.03
C ASP A 302 -12.59 16.84 -3.47
N SER A 303 -13.70 16.55 -4.17
CA SER A 303 -13.69 15.95 -5.50
C SER A 303 -13.16 16.89 -6.60
N THR A 304 -13.10 18.20 -6.34
CA THR A 304 -12.55 19.20 -7.26
C THR A 304 -11.02 19.14 -7.33
N LEU A 305 -10.38 18.58 -6.29
CA LEU A 305 -8.93 18.40 -6.24
C LEU A 305 -8.53 17.04 -6.83
N PRO A 306 -7.47 16.96 -7.63
CA PRO A 306 -7.05 15.71 -8.27
C PRO A 306 -6.49 14.70 -7.28
N TYR A 307 -5.70 15.13 -6.32
CA TYR A 307 -5.00 14.29 -5.35
C TYR A 307 -5.91 13.88 -4.19
N HIS A 308 -5.62 12.72 -3.63
CA HIS A 308 -6.31 12.24 -2.43
C HIS A 308 -5.54 12.53 -1.14
N ARG A 309 -4.23 12.76 -1.24
CA ARG A 309 -3.36 12.97 -0.09
C ARG A 309 -2.20 13.90 -0.43
N ILE A 310 -1.79 14.72 0.54
CA ILE A 310 -0.51 15.44 0.54
C ILE A 310 0.33 14.88 1.69
N LEU A 311 1.62 14.65 1.44
CA LEU A 311 2.61 14.37 2.47
C LEU A 311 3.52 15.59 2.64
N VAL A 312 3.70 16.02 3.89
CA VAL A 312 4.50 17.20 4.26
C VAL A 312 5.87 16.71 4.70
N ARG A 313 6.82 16.74 3.77
CA ARG A 313 8.14 16.10 3.92
C ARG A 313 8.91 16.61 5.13
N SER A 314 8.90 17.91 5.39
CA SER A 314 9.60 18.55 6.51
C SER A 314 9.20 17.99 7.89
N ASN A 315 7.97 17.45 8.01
CA ASN A 315 7.43 16.96 9.28
C ASN A 315 7.86 15.51 9.63
N PHE A 316 8.58 14.83 8.73
CA PHE A 316 9.16 13.51 9.01
C PHE A 316 10.55 13.29 8.38
N CYS A 317 11.07 14.25 7.61
CA CYS A 317 12.42 14.27 7.09
C CYS A 317 13.08 15.60 7.46
N MET A 318 13.83 15.61 8.56
CA MET A 318 14.40 16.84 9.13
C MET A 318 15.28 17.61 8.15
N GLY A 319 15.11 18.93 8.11
CA GLY A 319 15.85 19.83 7.24
C GLY A 319 15.35 19.87 5.80
N SER A 320 14.44 18.98 5.42
CA SER A 320 13.80 19.01 4.11
C SER A 320 12.75 20.11 4.01
N ARG A 321 12.32 20.39 2.79
CA ARG A 321 11.22 21.31 2.48
C ARG A 321 10.27 20.69 1.47
N GLY A 322 9.14 21.35 1.27
CA GLY A 322 8.15 20.98 0.28
C GLY A 322 7.27 19.80 0.71
N CYS A 323 6.38 19.48 -0.17
CA CYS A 323 5.43 18.39 -0.01
C CYS A 323 5.26 17.61 -1.31
N TRP A 324 4.62 16.46 -1.25
CA TRP A 324 4.19 15.76 -2.44
C TRP A 324 2.74 15.32 -2.36
N THR A 325 2.10 15.26 -3.52
CA THR A 325 0.74 14.76 -3.67
C THR A 325 0.75 13.33 -4.17
N GLU A 326 -0.27 12.59 -3.83
CA GLU A 326 -0.57 11.29 -4.42
C GLU A 326 -1.91 11.37 -5.15
N THR A 327 -1.89 11.02 -6.43
CA THR A 327 -3.03 11.19 -7.34
C THR A 327 -3.22 9.92 -8.15
N ARG A 328 -4.46 9.40 -8.24
CA ARG A 328 -4.76 8.33 -9.17
C ARG A 328 -4.52 8.79 -10.61
N LYS A 329 -3.92 7.95 -11.45
CA LYS A 329 -3.46 8.31 -12.79
C LYS A 329 -4.56 8.94 -13.67
N GLU A 330 -5.79 8.43 -13.59
CA GLU A 330 -6.93 8.92 -14.37
C GLU A 330 -7.36 10.35 -13.97
N ARG A 331 -6.97 10.81 -12.78
CA ARG A 331 -7.28 12.15 -12.28
C ARG A 331 -6.17 13.18 -12.50
N VAL A 332 -5.04 12.75 -13.03
CA VAL A 332 -3.86 13.61 -13.28
C VAL A 332 -4.18 14.76 -14.26
N CYS A 333 -5.08 14.53 -15.21
CA CYS A 333 -5.52 15.56 -16.17
C CYS A 333 -6.26 16.75 -15.52
N MET A 334 -6.71 16.63 -14.26
CA MET A 334 -7.35 17.72 -13.51
C MET A 334 -6.34 18.77 -13.00
N PHE A 335 -5.03 18.50 -13.05
CA PHE A 335 -4.04 19.51 -12.69
C PHE A 335 -3.97 20.61 -13.76
N SER A 336 -4.10 21.85 -13.34
CA SER A 336 -3.95 23.03 -14.21
C SER A 336 -2.50 23.45 -14.40
N GLU A 337 -1.62 23.10 -13.48
CA GLU A 337 -0.21 23.52 -13.48
C GLU A 337 0.68 22.52 -14.20
N LYS A 338 1.59 23.04 -15.03
CA LYS A 338 2.71 22.28 -15.57
C LYS A 338 3.75 22.10 -14.47
N ILE A 339 4.15 20.85 -14.23
CA ILE A 339 5.19 20.53 -13.26
C ILE A 339 6.46 20.04 -13.97
N ASN A 340 7.62 20.28 -13.36
CA ASN A 340 8.89 19.73 -13.83
C ASN A 340 8.78 18.19 -13.90
N PRO A 341 9.11 17.55 -15.06
CA PRO A 341 9.09 16.09 -15.18
C PRO A 341 9.93 15.36 -14.12
N GLU A 342 11.02 15.95 -13.63
CA GLU A 342 11.86 15.39 -12.57
C GLU A 342 11.14 15.30 -11.21
N PHE A 343 9.99 15.97 -11.05
CA PHE A 343 9.18 15.98 -9.85
C PHE A 343 7.96 15.05 -9.94
N ARG A 344 7.92 14.20 -10.98
CA ARG A 344 6.81 13.28 -11.24
C ARG A 344 7.29 11.85 -11.28
N PHE A 345 6.59 10.99 -10.55
CA PHE A 345 6.87 9.56 -10.49
C PHE A 345 5.56 8.79 -10.64
N GLU A 346 5.52 7.89 -11.62
CA GLU A 346 4.35 7.05 -11.88
C GLU A 346 4.58 5.64 -11.33
N SER A 347 3.56 5.10 -10.69
CA SER A 347 3.49 3.71 -10.24
C SER A 347 2.22 3.09 -10.82
N GLU A 348 2.39 2.29 -11.89
CA GLU A 348 1.27 1.63 -12.57
C GLU A 348 0.52 0.69 -11.61
N TYR A 349 1.26 -0.09 -10.86
CA TYR A 349 0.70 -1.01 -9.87
C TYR A 349 0.88 -0.45 -8.46
N ALA A 350 -0.07 0.39 -8.00
CA ALA A 350 -0.03 0.97 -6.65
C ALA A 350 -0.88 0.19 -5.65
N TYR A 351 -2.17 -0.01 -5.96
CA TYR A 351 -3.11 -0.68 -5.06
C TYR A 351 -3.88 -1.78 -5.79
N PRO A 352 -3.78 -3.06 -5.33
CA PRO A 352 -4.69 -4.11 -5.76
C PRO A 352 -6.11 -3.80 -5.25
N LEU A 353 -7.10 -3.80 -6.14
CA LEU A 353 -8.48 -3.51 -5.76
C LEU A 353 -9.14 -4.74 -5.12
N ASN A 354 -9.88 -4.50 -4.06
CA ASN A 354 -10.62 -5.53 -3.32
C ASN A 354 -12.02 -5.72 -3.91
N THR A 355 -12.10 -6.11 -5.19
CA THR A 355 -13.36 -6.34 -5.89
C THR A 355 -14.11 -7.55 -5.35
N VAL A 356 -15.43 -7.56 -5.53
CA VAL A 356 -16.27 -8.74 -5.26
C VAL A 356 -15.72 -9.94 -6.05
N GLY A 357 -15.62 -11.11 -5.43
CA GLY A 357 -15.10 -12.34 -6.04
C GLY A 357 -13.57 -12.44 -6.16
N LYS A 358 -12.81 -11.37 -5.84
CA LYS A 358 -11.34 -11.41 -5.89
C LYS A 358 -10.74 -12.50 -5.02
N GLN A 359 -11.29 -12.73 -3.83
CA GLN A 359 -10.76 -13.72 -2.88
C GLN A 359 -10.77 -15.13 -3.44
N GLU A 360 -11.88 -15.50 -4.10
CA GLU A 360 -12.05 -16.81 -4.75
C GLU A 360 -11.05 -16.97 -5.89
N ILE A 361 -10.91 -15.95 -6.73
CA ILE A 361 -9.93 -15.93 -7.83
C ILE A 361 -8.52 -16.15 -7.30
N ILE A 362 -8.10 -15.38 -6.31
CA ILE A 362 -6.75 -15.45 -5.76
C ILE A 362 -6.51 -16.79 -5.05
N LYS A 363 -7.48 -17.29 -4.28
CA LYS A 363 -7.38 -18.58 -3.60
C LYS A 363 -7.18 -19.73 -4.62
N GLU A 364 -7.97 -19.72 -5.68
CA GLU A 364 -7.87 -20.75 -6.73
C GLU A 364 -6.53 -20.62 -7.47
N LEU A 365 -6.12 -19.42 -7.86
CA LEU A 365 -4.85 -19.15 -8.54
C LEU A 365 -3.66 -19.63 -7.71
N LEU A 366 -3.57 -19.21 -6.45
CA LEU A 366 -2.44 -19.57 -5.59
C LEU A 366 -2.40 -21.06 -5.29
N ASN A 367 -3.54 -21.69 -5.03
CA ASN A 367 -3.61 -23.13 -4.82
C ASN A 367 -3.19 -23.94 -6.07
N TRP A 368 -3.52 -23.45 -7.26
CA TRP A 368 -3.11 -24.08 -8.49
C TRP A 368 -1.60 -23.90 -8.73
N CYS A 369 -1.09 -22.68 -8.55
CA CYS A 369 0.33 -22.36 -8.72
C CYS A 369 1.22 -23.14 -7.75
N GLU A 370 0.82 -23.29 -6.49
CA GLU A 370 1.58 -24.01 -5.46
C GLU A 370 1.81 -25.49 -5.86
N LYS A 371 0.80 -26.16 -6.45
CA LYS A 371 0.93 -27.53 -6.98
C LYS A 371 1.98 -27.64 -8.09
N HIS A 372 2.35 -26.52 -8.73
CA HIS A 372 3.36 -26.42 -9.77
C HIS A 372 4.67 -25.80 -9.27
N GLN A 373 4.84 -25.69 -7.94
CA GLN A 373 6.02 -25.08 -7.29
C GLN A 373 6.21 -23.61 -7.66
N VAL A 374 5.10 -22.90 -7.86
CA VAL A 374 5.05 -21.43 -8.07
C VAL A 374 4.28 -20.82 -6.92
N TYR A 375 4.92 -19.94 -6.15
CA TYR A 375 4.37 -19.34 -4.94
C TYR A 375 4.15 -17.84 -5.17
N GLY A 376 2.91 -17.38 -5.09
CA GLY A 376 2.61 -15.94 -5.08
C GLY A 376 2.87 -15.34 -3.71
N LEU A 377 3.61 -14.23 -3.64
CA LEU A 377 3.98 -13.59 -2.37
C LEU A 377 3.88 -12.06 -2.44
N GLY A 378 3.45 -11.46 -1.33
CA GLY A 378 3.44 -10.03 -1.13
C GLY A 378 2.28 -9.31 -1.80
N ARG A 379 2.38 -7.97 -1.91
CA ARG A 379 1.26 -7.16 -2.40
C ARG A 379 0.73 -7.63 -3.75
N TRP A 380 1.58 -8.03 -4.68
CA TRP A 380 1.20 -8.35 -6.05
C TRP A 380 1.09 -9.86 -6.31
N GLY A 381 1.99 -10.68 -5.78
CA GLY A 381 1.88 -12.12 -5.91
C GLY A 381 0.62 -12.68 -5.25
N GLU A 382 0.21 -12.12 -4.11
CA GLU A 382 -1.04 -12.46 -3.41
C GLU A 382 -2.20 -11.50 -3.74
N HIS A 383 -1.95 -10.48 -4.54
CA HIS A 383 -2.91 -9.44 -4.91
C HIS A 383 -3.65 -8.84 -3.71
N GLN A 384 -2.91 -8.49 -2.65
CA GLN A 384 -3.44 -7.97 -1.38
C GLN A 384 -2.82 -6.64 -1.01
N HIS A 385 -3.61 -5.75 -0.39
CA HIS A 385 -3.14 -4.45 0.06
C HIS A 385 -2.34 -4.60 1.37
N TYR A 386 -1.11 -5.14 1.25
CA TYR A 386 -0.19 -5.29 2.37
C TYR A 386 0.77 -4.12 2.50
N ASN A 387 1.06 -3.72 3.73
CA ASN A 387 2.19 -2.86 4.05
C ASN A 387 3.51 -3.65 3.97
N SER A 388 4.63 -2.95 3.85
CA SER A 388 5.95 -3.58 3.69
C SER A 388 6.34 -4.50 4.85
N ASP A 389 5.99 -4.14 6.08
CA ASP A 389 6.22 -4.96 7.29
C ASP A 389 5.46 -6.29 7.26
N VAL A 390 4.21 -6.27 6.79
CA VAL A 390 3.41 -7.49 6.58
C VAL A 390 4.02 -8.36 5.49
N VAL A 391 4.47 -7.73 4.41
CA VAL A 391 5.12 -8.43 3.28
C VAL A 391 6.39 -9.13 3.73
N VAL A 392 7.21 -8.47 4.55
CA VAL A 392 8.43 -9.07 5.14
C VAL A 392 8.08 -10.25 6.03
N GLU A 393 7.11 -10.12 6.95
CA GLU A 393 6.69 -11.22 7.82
C GLU A 393 6.25 -12.45 7.02
N ARG A 394 5.47 -12.24 5.95
CA ARG A 394 5.03 -13.31 5.05
C ARG A 394 6.18 -13.95 4.28
N GLY A 395 7.15 -13.14 3.81
CA GLY A 395 8.33 -13.65 3.12
C GLY A 395 9.21 -14.53 4.01
N LEU A 396 9.42 -14.09 5.26
CA LEU A 396 10.15 -14.90 6.25
C LEU A 396 9.45 -16.23 6.51
N LYS A 397 8.12 -16.19 6.69
CA LYS A 397 7.32 -17.40 6.92
C LYS A 397 7.37 -18.36 5.73
N LEU A 398 7.19 -17.87 4.50
CA LEU A 398 7.24 -18.70 3.31
C LEU A 398 8.56 -19.49 3.22
N VAL A 399 9.70 -18.84 3.46
CA VAL A 399 11.00 -19.53 3.41
C VAL A 399 11.15 -20.58 4.52
N ASP A 400 10.52 -20.39 5.69
CA ASP A 400 10.52 -21.38 6.75
C ASP A 400 9.64 -22.61 6.42
N GLU A 401 8.69 -22.49 5.49
CA GLU A 401 7.80 -23.55 4.99
C GLU A 401 8.38 -24.27 3.74
N LEU A 402 9.30 -23.66 2.99
CA LEU A 402 10.03 -24.23 1.85
C LEU A 402 11.25 -25.05 2.29
#